data_28dfad3fb42f2a8a614344f3cccbeb04
#
_entry.id   28dfad3fb42f2a8a614344f3cccbeb04
#
_cell.length_a   1.000
_cell.length_b   1.000
_cell.length_c   1.000
_cell.angle_alpha   90.00
_cell.angle_beta   90.00
_cell.angle_gamma   90.00
#
_symmetry.space_group_name_H-M   'P 1'
#
loop_
_entity.id
_entity.type
_entity.pdbx_description
1 polymer ?
#
loop_
_entity_poly.entity_id
_entity_poly.type
_entity_poly.pdbx_seq_one_letter_code
_entity_poly.pdbx_strand_id
1 'polypeptide(L)'
;MCKNTIQRWVWNVTTIKELSNHPEVARPEVVSFENLYFRLESQISTPLDANTSLFLVLVEVYPLSEVWESTILDSINSMSESILSYKKLTDIKKYLNSLKF
;
A
#
# COMPACT_ATOMS: atom_id res chain seq x y z
N MET A 1 20.81 2.55 25.88
CA MET A 1 20.28 2.31 24.55
C MET A 1 18.80 2.00 24.62
N CYS A 2 18.04 2.66 23.81
CA CYS A 2 16.59 2.44 23.77
C CYS A 2 16.27 1.19 22.97
N LYS A 3 15.55 0.26 23.60
CA LYS A 3 15.14 -1.00 22.95
C LYS A 3 13.64 -1.06 22.82
N ASN A 4 13.10 -0.13 22.05
CA ASN A 4 11.67 -0.04 21.87
C ASN A 4 11.19 -0.84 20.66
N THR A 5 10.05 -1.48 20.81
CA THR A 5 9.32 -2.00 19.68
C THR A 5 8.81 -0.85 18.84
N ILE A 6 9.07 -0.89 17.56
CA ILE A 6 8.62 0.12 16.60
C ILE A 6 7.55 -0.51 15.74
N GLN A 7 6.42 0.17 15.64
CA GLN A 7 5.33 -0.24 14.76
C GLN A 7 5.00 0.89 13.81
N ARG A 8 4.81 0.55 12.53
CA ARG A 8 4.37 1.50 11.53
C ARG A 8 3.46 0.81 10.52
N TRP A 9 2.68 1.61 9.81
CA TRP A 9 1.77 1.14 8.78
C TRP A 9 2.18 1.73 7.45
N VAL A 10 2.15 0.88 6.42
CA VAL A 10 2.38 1.28 5.03
C VAL A 10 1.18 0.80 4.23
N TRP A 11 0.69 1.64 3.34
CA TRP A 11 -0.46 1.29 2.52
C TRP A 11 -0.18 1.53 1.05
N ASN A 12 -0.95 0.85 0.21
CA ASN A 12 -0.92 1.05 -1.22
C ASN A 12 -2.28 0.72 -1.83
N VAL A 13 -2.51 1.20 -3.04
CA VAL A 13 -3.66 0.83 -3.87
C VAL A 13 -3.12 0.05 -5.05
N THR A 14 -3.73 -1.09 -5.35
CA THR A 14 -3.18 -2.02 -6.33
C THR A 14 -4.31 -2.74 -7.08
N THR A 15 -4.01 -3.27 -8.25
CA THR A 15 -4.89 -4.18 -8.97
C THR A 15 -4.66 -5.63 -8.60
N ILE A 16 -3.70 -5.92 -7.71
CA ILE A 16 -3.38 -7.27 -7.27
C ILE A 16 -4.20 -7.60 -6.03
N LYS A 17 -5.01 -8.65 -6.14
CA LYS A 17 -5.85 -9.13 -5.04
C LYS A 17 -5.08 -9.97 -4.04
N GLU A 18 -4.05 -10.66 -4.48
CA GLU A 18 -3.30 -11.60 -3.67
C GLU A 18 -2.46 -10.88 -2.59
N LEU A 19 -2.19 -11.57 -1.49
CA LEU A 19 -1.34 -11.05 -0.42
C LEU A 19 0.10 -10.83 -0.89
N SER A 20 0.58 -11.68 -1.81
CA SER A 20 1.90 -11.52 -2.39
C SER A 20 1.94 -10.32 -3.34
N ASN A 21 2.94 -9.47 -3.19
CA ASN A 21 3.14 -8.30 -4.05
C ASN A 21 4.53 -8.34 -4.68
N HIS A 22 4.96 -9.53 -5.09
CA HIS A 22 6.26 -9.73 -5.68
C HIS A 22 6.34 -8.97 -7.02
N PRO A 23 7.49 -8.33 -7.35
CA PRO A 23 7.61 -7.57 -8.60
C PRO A 23 7.38 -8.38 -9.87
N GLU A 24 7.57 -9.69 -9.83
CA GLU A 24 7.35 -10.58 -10.97
C GLU A 24 5.89 -10.95 -11.19
N VAL A 25 5.01 -10.65 -10.23
CA VAL A 25 3.58 -10.89 -10.38
C VAL A 25 3.04 -9.92 -11.41
N ALA A 26 2.35 -10.45 -12.44
CA ALA A 26 1.71 -9.61 -13.44
C ALA A 26 0.63 -8.74 -12.79
N ARG A 27 0.63 -7.45 -13.08
CA ARG A 27 -0.35 -6.51 -12.56
C ARG A 27 -1.45 -6.29 -13.59
N PRO A 28 -2.70 -6.66 -13.29
CA PRO A 28 -3.81 -6.36 -14.18
C PRO A 28 -3.93 -4.85 -14.42
N GLU A 29 -4.39 -4.48 -15.61
CA GLU A 29 -4.68 -3.09 -15.90
C GLU A 29 -5.88 -2.61 -15.09
N VAL A 30 -5.94 -1.28 -14.85
CA VAL A 30 -7.07 -0.67 -14.18
C VAL A 30 -8.22 -0.57 -15.17
N VAL A 31 -9.28 -1.37 -14.97
CA VAL A 31 -10.48 -1.34 -15.82
C VAL A 31 -11.68 -0.76 -15.10
N SER A 32 -11.76 -0.90 -13.79
CA SER A 32 -12.86 -0.37 -13.00
C SER A 32 -12.43 -0.14 -11.56
N PHE A 33 -13.21 0.67 -10.84
CA PHE A 33 -12.98 0.88 -9.41
C PHE A 33 -13.06 -0.44 -8.62
N GLU A 34 -13.86 -1.37 -9.12
CA GLU A 34 -14.10 -2.65 -8.45
C GLU A 34 -12.92 -3.61 -8.54
N ASN A 35 -11.97 -3.38 -9.47
CA ASN A 35 -10.77 -4.20 -9.53
C ASN A 35 -9.58 -3.59 -8.77
N LEU A 36 -9.83 -2.56 -7.98
CA LEU A 36 -8.82 -1.94 -7.13
C LEU A 36 -8.93 -2.45 -5.70
N TYR A 37 -7.77 -2.61 -5.08
CA TYR A 37 -7.66 -3.13 -3.72
C TYR A 37 -6.77 -2.21 -2.89
N PHE A 38 -7.10 -2.09 -1.61
CA PHE A 38 -6.30 -1.38 -0.63
C PHE A 38 -5.45 -2.39 0.12
N ARG A 39 -4.14 -2.24 0.03
CA ARG A 39 -3.17 -3.10 0.69
C ARG A 39 -2.58 -2.37 1.87
N LEU A 40 -2.75 -2.93 3.05
CA LEU A 40 -2.23 -2.38 4.30
C LEU A 40 -1.20 -3.33 4.88
N GLU A 41 -0.03 -2.81 5.19
CA GLU A 41 1.02 -3.56 5.87
C GLU A 41 1.25 -2.97 7.25
N SER A 42 1.15 -3.82 8.27
CA SER A 42 1.56 -3.49 9.63
C SER A 42 2.96 -4.04 9.82
N GLN A 43 3.93 -3.17 10.05
CA GLN A 43 5.33 -3.55 10.19
C GLN A 43 5.75 -3.35 11.65
N ILE A 44 6.21 -4.41 12.27
CA ILE A 44 6.63 -4.40 13.66
C ILE A 44 8.09 -4.83 13.74
N SER A 45 8.92 -3.97 14.30
CA SER A 45 10.33 -4.26 14.56
C SER A 45 10.56 -4.22 16.06
N THR A 46 11.05 -5.31 16.62
CA THR A 46 11.35 -5.41 18.04
C THR A 46 12.77 -5.95 18.27
N PRO A 47 13.60 -5.29 19.09
CA PRO A 47 14.92 -5.79 19.36
C PRO A 47 14.85 -7.05 20.24
N LEU A 48 15.63 -8.08 19.86
CA LEU A 48 15.78 -9.29 20.66
C LEU A 48 17.01 -9.19 21.56
N ASP A 49 18.10 -8.63 21.01
CA ASP A 49 19.33 -8.36 21.76
C ASP A 49 20.07 -7.19 21.11
N ALA A 50 21.31 -6.92 21.53
CA ALA A 50 22.08 -5.79 21.03
C ALA A 50 22.39 -5.85 19.53
N ASN A 51 22.33 -7.03 18.91
CA ASN A 51 22.72 -7.25 17.52
C ASN A 51 21.59 -7.83 16.65
N THR A 52 20.46 -8.18 17.23
CA THR A 52 19.41 -8.90 16.54
C THR A 52 18.06 -8.23 16.78
N SER A 53 17.31 -8.05 15.71
CA SER A 53 15.93 -7.57 15.78
C SER A 53 15.00 -8.53 15.07
N LEU A 54 13.79 -8.67 15.60
CA LEU A 54 12.72 -9.40 14.94
C LEU A 54 11.90 -8.41 14.14
N PHE A 55 11.68 -8.73 12.87
CA PHE A 55 10.86 -7.91 11.99
C PHE A 55 9.67 -8.74 11.51
N LEU A 56 8.47 -8.27 11.82
CA LEU A 56 7.23 -8.92 11.44
C LEU A 56 6.43 -8.00 10.51
N VAL A 57 5.84 -8.59 9.49
CA VAL A 57 4.96 -7.87 8.57
C VAL A 57 3.63 -8.61 8.51
N LEU A 58 2.56 -7.91 8.82
CA LEU A 58 1.19 -8.40 8.66
C LEU A 58 0.56 -7.66 7.49
N VAL A 59 0.07 -8.41 6.51
CA VAL A 59 -0.52 -7.84 5.29
C VAL A 59 -2.01 -8.11 5.27
N GLU A 60 -2.79 -7.05 5.00
CA GLU A 60 -4.23 -7.14 4.81
C GLU A 60 -4.58 -6.51 3.46
N VAL A 61 -5.51 -7.14 2.73
CA VAL A 61 -5.96 -6.64 1.43
C VAL A 61 -7.49 -6.53 1.47
N TYR A 62 -7.99 -5.35 1.14
CA TYR A 62 -9.42 -5.06 1.13
C TYR A 62 -9.83 -4.55 -0.24
N PRO A 63 -11.06 -4.85 -0.72
CA PRO A 63 -11.60 -4.14 -1.87
C PRO A 63 -11.58 -2.63 -1.59
N LEU A 64 -11.08 -1.84 -2.54
CA LEU A 64 -10.96 -0.40 -2.32
C LEU A 64 -12.33 0.24 -2.03
N SER A 65 -13.39 -0.26 -2.65
CA SER A 65 -14.74 0.24 -2.42
C SER A 65 -15.24 0.13 -0.99
N GLU A 66 -14.71 -0.82 -0.21
CA GLU A 66 -15.10 -1.01 1.19
C GLU A 66 -14.40 -0.04 2.14
N VAL A 67 -13.25 0.47 1.76
CA VAL A 67 -12.42 1.32 2.63
C VAL A 67 -12.24 2.73 2.05
N TRP A 68 -12.94 3.05 0.98
CA TRP A 68 -12.74 4.31 0.26
C TRP A 68 -13.04 5.53 1.13
N GLU A 69 -12.10 6.46 1.13
CA GLU A 69 -12.24 7.79 1.69
C GLU A 69 -11.57 8.78 0.75
N SER A 70 -12.08 10.01 0.67
CA SER A 70 -11.50 11.03 -0.20
C SER A 70 -10.04 11.35 0.16
N THR A 71 -9.65 11.15 1.42
CA THR A 71 -8.29 11.35 1.87
C THR A 71 -7.29 10.40 1.19
N ILE A 72 -7.74 9.24 0.73
CA ILE A 72 -6.90 8.31 -0.05
C ILE A 72 -6.47 8.97 -1.35
N LEU A 73 -7.41 9.54 -2.08
CA LEU A 73 -7.11 10.24 -3.34
C LEU A 73 -6.24 11.47 -3.10
N ASP A 74 -6.55 12.25 -2.06
CA ASP A 74 -5.75 13.42 -1.71
C ASP A 74 -4.29 13.04 -1.41
N SER A 75 -4.11 11.94 -0.69
CA SER A 75 -2.76 11.43 -0.39
C SER A 75 -2.03 10.99 -1.66
N ILE A 76 -2.71 10.29 -2.56
CA ILE A 76 -2.12 9.86 -3.84
C ILE A 76 -1.73 11.09 -4.67
N ASN A 77 -2.61 12.09 -4.75
CA ASN A 77 -2.34 13.31 -5.51
C ASN A 77 -1.17 14.13 -4.97
N SER A 78 -0.88 13.99 -3.69
CA SER A 78 0.25 14.70 -3.06
C SER A 78 1.60 13.98 -3.22
N MET A 79 1.60 12.74 -3.71
CA MET A 79 2.83 11.98 -3.89
C MET A 79 3.66 12.49 -5.06
N SER A 80 4.99 12.48 -4.91
CA SER A 80 5.90 12.78 -6.01
C SER A 80 5.85 11.69 -7.08
N GLU A 81 6.31 12.02 -8.30
CA GLU A 81 6.37 11.03 -9.38
C GLU A 81 7.24 9.83 -9.03
N SER A 82 8.33 10.06 -8.29
CA SER A 82 9.20 8.98 -7.84
C SER A 82 8.46 7.99 -6.94
N ILE A 83 7.66 8.50 -6.00
CA ILE A 83 6.87 7.66 -5.10
C ILE A 83 5.77 6.93 -5.87
N LEU A 84 5.09 7.62 -6.79
CA LEU A 84 4.05 7.00 -7.62
C LEU A 84 4.61 5.85 -8.45
N SER A 85 5.78 6.05 -9.04
CA SER A 85 6.45 5.01 -9.82
C SER A 85 6.86 3.82 -8.95
N TYR A 86 7.43 4.11 -7.79
CA TYR A 86 7.84 3.07 -6.84
C TYR A 86 6.64 2.23 -6.36
N LYS A 87 5.52 2.86 -6.07
CA LYS A 87 4.30 2.19 -5.62
C LYS A 87 3.44 1.65 -6.75
N LYS A 88 3.81 1.89 -8.01
CA LYS A 88 3.01 1.52 -9.18
C LYS A 88 1.63 2.17 -9.20
N LEU A 89 1.57 3.44 -8.79
CA LEU A 89 0.31 4.19 -8.67
C LEU A 89 0.02 5.13 -9.83
N THR A 90 0.91 5.27 -10.80
CA THR A 90 0.76 6.28 -11.86
C THR A 90 -0.55 6.11 -12.63
N ASP A 91 -0.86 4.91 -13.09
CA ASP A 91 -2.09 4.64 -13.83
C ASP A 91 -3.32 4.69 -12.93
N ILE A 92 -3.18 4.21 -11.69
CA ILE A 92 -4.25 4.25 -10.70
C ILE A 92 -4.61 5.70 -10.37
N LYS A 93 -3.62 6.58 -10.22
CA LYS A 93 -3.85 8.00 -9.99
C LYS A 93 -4.67 8.63 -11.12
N LYS A 94 -4.29 8.37 -12.36
CA LYS A 94 -5.02 8.87 -13.53
C LYS A 94 -6.46 8.38 -13.53
N TYR A 95 -6.65 7.11 -13.26
CA TYR A 95 -7.98 6.51 -13.23
C TYR A 95 -8.86 7.13 -12.15
N LEU A 96 -8.34 7.23 -10.92
CA LEU A 96 -9.11 7.79 -9.80
C LEU A 96 -9.47 9.25 -10.01
N ASN A 97 -8.59 10.04 -10.60
CA ASN A 97 -8.88 11.44 -10.92
C ASN A 97 -9.91 11.59 -12.06
N SER A 98 -10.08 10.57 -12.88
CA SER A 98 -11.09 10.58 -13.93
C SER A 98 -12.49 10.27 -13.41
N LEU A 99 -12.61 9.71 -12.23
CA LEU A 99 -13.89 9.38 -11.61
C LEU A 99 -14.47 10.63 -10.93
N LYS A 100 -15.79 10.69 -10.89
CA LYS A 100 -16.52 11.74 -10.17
C LYS A 100 -17.05 11.15 -8.88
N PHE A 101 -16.44 11.54 -7.80
CA PHE A 101 -16.88 11.13 -6.47
C PHE A 101 -17.74 12.17 -5.80
#